data_0c4ebe653f31c549e6bfce6af38073e6
#
_entry.id   0c4ebe653f31c549e6bfce6af38073e6
#
_cell.length_a   1.000
_cell.length_b   1.000
_cell.length_c   1.000
_cell.angle_alpha   90.00
_cell.angle_beta   90.00
_cell.angle_gamma   90.00
#
_symmetry.space_group_name_H-M   'P 1'
#
loop_
_entity.id
_entity.type
_entity.pdbx_description
1 polymer ?
#
loop_
_entity_poly.entity_id
_entity_poly.type
_entity_poly.pdbx_seq_one_letter_code
_entity_poly.pdbx_strand_id
1 'polypeptide(L)'
;MIYCVEDERNIRELLIYTLETTGFKARGFGNGNELMKALKEEIPELILLDIMLPGDDGYTILEQLKSMPSVKDVPVIMVTAKEAEFDKVKGLEGGADDYITKPFGMMEFVARVKAVLRRSARQNEDKELHYDELYLNVAVSYTHLRAH
;
A
#
# COMPACT_ATOMS: atom_id res chain seq x y z
N MET A 1 8.43 -0.24 6.57
CA MET A 1 9.03 0.21 5.29
C MET A 1 7.94 0.52 4.29
N ILE A 2 7.97 1.68 3.68
CA ILE A 2 7.05 2.10 2.62
C ILE A 2 7.82 2.09 1.30
N TYR A 3 7.27 1.49 0.27
CA TYR A 3 7.88 1.47 -1.05
C TYR A 3 7.23 2.52 -1.94
N CYS A 4 8.05 3.33 -2.61
CA CYS A 4 7.60 4.38 -3.52
C CYS A 4 8.07 4.06 -4.93
N VAL A 5 7.14 3.82 -5.84
CA VAL A 5 7.45 3.52 -7.23
C VAL A 5 7.12 4.75 -8.09
N GLU A 6 8.13 5.45 -8.51
CA GLU A 6 8.04 6.71 -9.25
C GLU A 6 9.28 6.83 -10.15
N ASP A 7 9.06 7.02 -11.45
CA ASP A 7 10.17 7.10 -12.39
C ASP A 7 10.93 8.43 -12.35
N GLU A 8 10.26 9.52 -11.98
CA GLU A 8 10.92 10.81 -11.87
C GLU A 8 11.69 10.91 -10.56
N ARG A 9 13.01 11.01 -10.68
CA ARG A 9 13.90 10.98 -9.53
C ARG A 9 13.60 12.06 -8.48
N ASN A 10 13.36 13.29 -8.93
CA ASN A 10 13.12 14.41 -8.01
C ASN A 10 11.85 14.20 -7.19
N ILE A 11 10.79 13.71 -7.81
CA ILE A 11 9.54 13.42 -7.13
C ILE A 11 9.73 12.26 -6.17
N ARG A 12 10.41 11.21 -6.62
CA ARG A 12 10.70 10.04 -5.80
C ARG A 12 11.47 10.42 -4.53
N GLU A 13 12.52 11.22 -4.68
CA GLU A 13 13.31 11.67 -3.54
C GLU A 13 12.51 12.53 -2.58
N LEU A 14 11.64 13.39 -3.11
CA LEU A 14 10.77 14.22 -2.28
C LEU A 14 9.79 13.38 -1.47
N LEU A 15 9.19 12.36 -2.09
CA LEU A 15 8.28 11.46 -1.38
C LEU A 15 9.00 10.73 -0.25
N ILE A 16 10.18 10.20 -0.53
CA ILE A 16 10.98 9.50 0.47
C ILE A 16 11.36 10.43 1.61
N TYR A 17 11.85 11.61 1.30
CA TYR A 17 12.22 12.60 2.30
C TYR A 17 11.04 12.95 3.20
N THR A 18 9.88 13.20 2.60
CA THR A 18 8.67 13.55 3.34
C THR A 18 8.26 12.42 4.29
N LEU A 19 8.29 11.19 3.81
CA LEU A 19 7.96 10.04 4.65
C LEU A 19 8.94 9.86 5.80
N GLU A 20 10.23 10.00 5.52
CA GLU A 20 11.25 9.85 6.54
C GLU A 20 11.19 10.93 7.60
N THR A 21 10.88 12.16 7.22
CA THR A 21 10.74 13.25 8.18
C THR A 21 9.49 13.12 9.05
N THR A 22 8.52 12.32 8.63
CA THR A 22 7.32 12.06 9.42
C THR A 22 7.37 10.73 10.19
N GLY A 23 8.52 10.10 10.23
CA GLY A 23 8.76 8.93 11.06
C GLY A 23 8.65 7.58 10.35
N PHE A 24 8.44 7.56 9.04
CA PHE A 24 8.38 6.31 8.28
C PHE A 24 9.73 6.01 7.65
N LYS A 25 10.00 4.73 7.42
CA LYS A 25 11.12 4.31 6.60
C LYS A 25 10.61 4.10 5.18
N ALA A 26 11.37 4.52 4.19
CA ALA A 26 10.95 4.45 2.80
C ALA A 26 12.08 4.08 1.87
N ARG A 27 11.74 3.35 0.80
CA ARG A 27 12.65 3.03 -0.31
C ARG A 27 11.97 3.41 -1.61
N GLY A 28 12.76 3.87 -2.57
CA GLY A 28 12.25 4.30 -3.87
C GLY A 28 12.70 3.39 -4.99
N PHE A 29 11.83 3.23 -5.99
CA PHE A 29 12.11 2.43 -7.18
C PHE A 29 11.65 3.21 -8.40
N GLY A 30 12.42 3.09 -9.49
CA GLY A 30 12.12 3.80 -10.73
C GLY A 30 11.18 3.07 -11.67
N ASN A 31 10.92 1.79 -11.43
CA ASN A 31 10.08 0.98 -12.31
C ASN A 31 9.55 -0.27 -11.57
N GLY A 32 8.67 -1.00 -12.25
CA GLY A 32 8.05 -2.18 -11.67
C GLY A 32 9.02 -3.35 -11.44
N ASN A 33 10.04 -3.48 -12.27
CA ASN A 33 11.02 -4.55 -12.11
C ASN A 33 11.81 -4.41 -10.81
N GLU A 34 12.23 -3.19 -10.50
CA GLU A 34 12.92 -2.91 -9.24
C GLU A 34 12.02 -3.19 -8.04
N LEU A 35 10.74 -2.81 -8.14
CA LEU A 35 9.76 -3.10 -7.11
C LEU A 35 9.63 -4.60 -6.88
N MET A 36 9.47 -5.37 -7.95
CA MET A 36 9.30 -6.82 -7.84
C MET A 36 10.50 -7.51 -7.19
N LYS A 37 11.71 -7.04 -7.50
CA LYS A 37 12.92 -7.56 -6.86
C LYS A 37 12.93 -7.27 -5.37
N ALA A 38 12.57 -6.06 -4.99
CA ALA A 38 12.54 -5.66 -3.58
C ALA A 38 11.50 -6.44 -2.78
N LEU A 39 10.36 -6.75 -3.39
CA LEU A 39 9.31 -7.53 -2.74
C LEU A 39 9.75 -8.95 -2.37
N LYS A 40 10.74 -9.49 -3.07
CA LYS A 40 11.31 -10.79 -2.74
C LYS A 40 12.20 -10.74 -1.49
N GLU A 41 12.73 -9.56 -1.17
CA GLU A 41 13.59 -9.36 -0.02
C GLU A 41 12.82 -8.98 1.23
N GLU A 42 11.87 -8.07 1.08
CA GLU A 42 11.09 -7.53 2.20
C GLU A 42 9.71 -7.12 1.73
N ILE A 43 8.68 -7.44 2.51
CA ILE A 43 7.31 -7.02 2.23
C ILE A 43 7.07 -5.70 2.95
N PRO A 44 6.68 -4.64 2.22
CA PRO A 44 6.44 -3.34 2.83
C PRO A 44 5.07 -3.29 3.50
N GLU A 45 4.86 -2.25 4.31
CA GLU A 45 3.55 -2.00 4.91
C GLU A 45 2.63 -1.18 4.02
N LEU A 46 3.18 -0.56 2.97
CA LEU A 46 2.44 0.27 2.03
C LEU A 46 3.24 0.44 0.76
N ILE A 47 2.56 0.48 -0.38
CA ILE A 47 3.17 0.77 -1.69
C ILE A 47 2.51 2.01 -2.27
N LEU A 48 3.33 3.01 -2.62
CA LEU A 48 2.92 4.17 -3.40
C LEU A 48 3.30 3.90 -4.84
N LEU A 49 2.34 3.96 -5.73
CA LEU A 49 2.53 3.49 -7.11
C LEU A 49 2.06 4.52 -8.11
N ASP A 50 2.97 5.06 -8.90
CA ASP A 50 2.62 5.96 -9.98
C ASP A 50 1.94 5.18 -11.11
N ILE A 51 0.94 5.77 -11.71
CA ILE A 51 0.25 5.17 -12.85
C ILE A 51 1.13 5.18 -14.09
N MET A 52 1.87 6.27 -14.32
CA MET A 52 2.65 6.44 -15.53
C MET A 52 4.11 6.07 -15.31
N LEU A 53 4.40 4.79 -15.46
CA LEU A 53 5.76 4.25 -15.33
C LEU A 53 6.27 3.75 -16.67
N PRO A 54 7.59 3.80 -16.91
CA PRO A 54 8.16 3.24 -18.13
C PRO A 54 8.03 1.71 -18.15
N GLY A 55 7.64 1.17 -19.28
CA GLY A 55 7.44 -0.27 -19.43
C GLY A 55 6.01 -0.66 -19.13
N ASP A 56 5.73 -0.99 -17.88
CA ASP A 56 4.39 -1.35 -17.42
C ASP A 56 3.73 -0.14 -16.75
N ASP A 57 2.45 0.09 -17.06
CA ASP A 57 1.72 1.13 -16.35
C ASP A 57 1.37 0.69 -14.92
N GLY A 58 1.00 1.66 -14.09
CA GLY A 58 0.70 1.38 -12.69
C GLY A 58 -0.49 0.44 -12.49
N TYR A 59 -1.46 0.45 -13.39
CA TYR A 59 -2.61 -0.46 -13.28
C TYR A 59 -2.19 -1.91 -13.49
N THR A 60 -1.30 -2.16 -14.44
CA THR A 60 -0.77 -3.50 -14.67
C THR A 60 0.00 -3.99 -13.46
N ILE A 61 0.82 -3.13 -12.88
CA ILE A 61 1.58 -3.46 -11.67
C ILE A 61 0.63 -3.74 -10.49
N LEU A 62 -0.41 -2.92 -10.32
CA LEU A 62 -1.41 -3.12 -9.27
C LEU A 62 -2.08 -4.50 -9.42
N GLU A 63 -2.46 -4.85 -10.64
CA GLU A 63 -3.07 -6.15 -10.92
C GLU A 63 -2.14 -7.29 -10.55
N GLN A 64 -0.86 -7.18 -10.90
CA GLN A 64 0.15 -8.17 -10.53
C GLN A 64 0.28 -8.31 -9.01
N LEU A 65 0.35 -7.17 -8.29
CA LEU A 65 0.46 -7.17 -6.84
C LEU A 65 -0.73 -7.86 -6.18
N LYS A 66 -1.94 -7.60 -6.66
CA LYS A 66 -3.15 -8.17 -6.09
C LYS A 66 -3.30 -9.66 -6.40
N SER A 67 -2.57 -10.18 -7.37
CA SER A 67 -2.55 -11.61 -7.70
C SER A 67 -1.47 -12.39 -6.96
N MET A 68 -0.56 -11.72 -6.26
CA MET A 68 0.53 -12.36 -5.53
C MET A 68 0.13 -12.61 -4.08
N PRO A 69 0.07 -13.89 -3.64
CA PRO A 69 -0.39 -14.20 -2.29
C PRO A 69 0.38 -13.50 -1.17
N SER A 70 1.68 -13.28 -1.36
CA SER A 70 2.54 -12.68 -0.34
C SER A 70 2.34 -11.17 -0.17
N VAL A 71 1.77 -10.49 -1.18
CA VAL A 71 1.63 -9.03 -1.16
C VAL A 71 0.22 -8.52 -1.44
N LYS A 72 -0.71 -9.39 -1.75
CA LYS A 72 -2.08 -8.98 -2.13
C LYS A 72 -2.78 -8.15 -1.05
N ASP A 73 -2.42 -8.32 0.21
CA ASP A 73 -3.02 -7.60 1.32
C ASP A 73 -2.27 -6.33 1.70
N VAL A 74 -1.14 -6.06 1.06
CA VAL A 74 -0.41 -4.81 1.27
C VAL A 74 -1.20 -3.67 0.64
N PRO A 75 -1.51 -2.61 1.38
CA PRO A 75 -2.27 -1.48 0.82
C PRO A 75 -1.46 -0.74 -0.23
N VAL A 76 -2.16 -0.27 -1.26
CA VAL A 76 -1.57 0.47 -2.39
C VAL A 76 -2.28 1.80 -2.56
N ILE A 77 -1.52 2.88 -2.61
CA ILE A 77 -2.02 4.20 -2.98
C ILE A 77 -1.52 4.51 -4.38
N MET A 78 -2.43 4.77 -5.30
CA MET A 78 -2.09 5.19 -6.66
C MET A 78 -1.81 6.67 -6.68
N VAL A 79 -0.72 7.08 -7.32
CA VAL A 79 -0.32 8.47 -7.45
C VAL A 79 -0.28 8.81 -8.94
N THR A 80 -0.96 9.88 -9.36
CA THR A 80 -1.07 10.19 -10.78
C THR A 80 -1.25 11.69 -11.03
N ALA A 81 -0.84 12.14 -12.22
CA ALA A 81 -1.15 13.47 -12.70
C ALA A 81 -2.56 13.58 -13.29
N LYS A 82 -3.26 12.45 -13.44
CA LYS A 82 -4.58 12.43 -14.07
C LYS A 82 -5.68 12.57 -13.04
N GLU A 83 -6.64 13.46 -13.31
CA GLU A 83 -7.79 13.68 -12.46
C GLU A 83 -9.07 13.05 -13.00
N ALA A 84 -9.00 12.37 -14.13
CA ALA A 84 -10.17 11.79 -14.75
C ALA A 84 -10.85 10.78 -13.80
N GLU A 85 -12.15 10.93 -13.65
CA GLU A 85 -12.94 10.03 -12.80
C GLU A 85 -12.79 8.58 -13.25
N PHE A 86 -12.68 8.35 -14.54
CA PHE A 86 -12.47 7.01 -15.10
C PHE A 86 -11.20 6.37 -14.55
N ASP A 87 -10.09 7.11 -14.47
CA ASP A 87 -8.82 6.59 -13.97
C ASP A 87 -8.91 6.26 -12.49
N LYS A 88 -9.62 7.08 -11.70
CA LYS A 88 -9.84 6.82 -10.28
C LYS A 88 -10.67 5.56 -10.06
N VAL A 89 -11.74 5.41 -10.81
CA VAL A 89 -12.60 4.23 -10.72
C VAL A 89 -11.82 2.98 -11.10
N LYS A 90 -11.04 3.04 -12.18
CA LYS A 90 -10.22 1.91 -12.60
C LYS A 90 -9.20 1.50 -11.55
N GLY A 91 -8.57 2.46 -10.89
CA GLY A 91 -7.63 2.17 -9.82
C GLY A 91 -8.29 1.51 -8.62
N LEU A 92 -9.43 2.03 -8.18
CA LEU A 92 -10.15 1.48 -7.03
C LEU A 92 -10.72 0.10 -7.33
N GLU A 93 -11.25 -0.12 -8.53
CA GLU A 93 -11.73 -1.44 -8.95
C GLU A 93 -10.60 -2.46 -9.02
N GLY A 94 -9.38 -2.01 -9.33
CA GLY A 94 -8.21 -2.86 -9.35
C GLY A 94 -7.66 -3.22 -7.97
N GLY A 95 -8.24 -2.64 -6.91
CA GLY A 95 -7.84 -2.94 -5.53
C GLY A 95 -6.97 -1.90 -4.88
N ALA A 96 -6.87 -0.69 -5.43
CA ALA A 96 -6.16 0.41 -4.78
C ALA A 96 -6.93 0.86 -3.54
N ASP A 97 -6.20 1.18 -2.50
CA ASP A 97 -6.80 1.62 -1.22
C ASP A 97 -7.06 3.12 -1.19
N ASP A 98 -6.35 3.88 -1.98
CA ASP A 98 -6.57 5.31 -2.12
C ASP A 98 -5.93 5.81 -3.41
N TYR A 99 -6.16 7.06 -3.72
CA TYR A 99 -5.78 7.67 -4.99
C TYR A 99 -5.40 9.12 -4.74
N ILE A 100 -4.20 9.51 -5.13
CA ILE A 100 -3.71 10.88 -4.95
C ILE A 100 -3.39 11.46 -6.32
N THR A 101 -3.91 12.65 -6.62
CA THR A 101 -3.62 13.34 -7.87
C THR A 101 -2.52 14.37 -7.70
N LYS A 102 -1.61 14.43 -8.66
CA LYS A 102 -0.58 15.46 -8.75
C LYS A 102 -1.17 16.72 -9.41
N PRO A 103 -0.80 17.92 -8.96
CA PRO A 103 0.04 18.19 -7.80
C PRO A 103 -0.72 18.03 -6.50
N PHE A 104 -0.03 17.56 -5.46
CA PHE A 104 -0.63 17.39 -4.14
C PHE A 104 0.24 18.07 -3.09
N GLY A 105 -0.39 18.50 -1.99
CA GLY A 105 0.33 19.05 -0.86
C GLY A 105 0.96 17.96 -0.01
N MET A 106 2.09 18.25 0.62
CA MET A 106 2.76 17.28 1.47
C MET A 106 1.90 16.89 2.67
N MET A 107 1.13 17.81 3.22
CA MET A 107 0.22 17.50 4.33
C MET A 107 -0.89 16.54 3.92
N GLU A 108 -1.46 16.75 2.73
CA GLU A 108 -2.46 15.84 2.17
C GLU A 108 -1.88 14.45 1.96
N PHE A 109 -0.69 14.39 1.37
CA PHE A 109 0.00 13.14 1.11
C PHE A 109 0.21 12.35 2.41
N VAL A 110 0.79 12.98 3.43
CA VAL A 110 1.04 12.33 4.71
C VAL A 110 -0.26 11.88 5.38
N ALA A 111 -1.29 12.73 5.32
CA ALA A 111 -2.59 12.39 5.91
C ALA A 111 -3.20 11.15 5.27
N ARG A 112 -3.11 11.02 3.95
CA ARG A 112 -3.64 9.85 3.24
C ARG A 112 -2.84 8.59 3.55
N VAL A 113 -1.52 8.70 3.62
CA VAL A 113 -0.65 7.58 4.02
C VAL A 113 -1.03 7.08 5.40
N LYS A 114 -1.15 7.99 6.36
CA LYS A 114 -1.54 7.61 7.73
C LYS A 114 -2.92 7.00 7.80
N ALA A 115 -3.88 7.52 7.03
CA ALA A 115 -5.24 7.00 7.00
C ALA A 115 -5.28 5.58 6.45
N VAL A 116 -4.55 5.32 5.36
CA VAL A 116 -4.51 3.99 4.76
C VAL A 116 -3.84 2.99 5.71
N LEU A 117 -2.74 3.38 6.33
CA LEU A 117 -2.06 2.51 7.30
C LEU A 117 -2.94 2.18 8.49
N ARG A 118 -3.71 3.15 8.98
CA ARG A 118 -4.66 2.94 10.08
C ARG A 118 -5.73 1.92 9.71
N ARG A 119 -6.31 2.06 8.53
CA ARG A 119 -7.35 1.12 8.04
C ARG A 119 -6.79 -0.28 7.87
N SER A 120 -5.58 -0.37 7.32
CA SER A 120 -4.92 -1.65 7.13
C SER A 120 -4.63 -2.34 8.47
N ALA A 121 -4.18 -1.60 9.47
CA ALA A 121 -3.95 -2.14 10.80
C ALA A 121 -5.23 -2.67 11.44
N ARG A 122 -6.35 -1.94 11.30
CA ARG A 122 -7.66 -2.38 11.81
C ARG A 122 -8.12 -3.66 11.13
N GLN A 123 -7.97 -3.76 9.82
CA GLN A 123 -8.35 -4.96 9.07
C GLN A 123 -7.53 -6.17 9.53
N ASN A 124 -6.26 -5.98 9.79
CA ASN A 124 -5.41 -7.05 10.28
C ASN A 124 -5.80 -7.49 11.70
N GLU A 125 -6.13 -6.55 12.57
CA GLU A 125 -6.64 -6.85 13.90
C GLU A 125 -7.94 -7.64 13.84
N ASP A 126 -8.87 -7.24 12.98
CA ASP A 126 -10.14 -7.96 12.81
C ASP A 126 -9.91 -9.38 12.31
N LYS A 127 -9.00 -9.57 11.37
CA LYS A 127 -8.65 -10.91 10.88
C LYS A 127 -8.06 -11.78 11.98
N GLU A 128 -7.18 -11.23 12.80
CA GLU A 128 -6.58 -11.94 13.92
C GLU A 128 -7.63 -12.34 14.95
N LEU A 129 -8.57 -11.46 15.26
CA LEU A 129 -9.65 -11.76 16.17
C LEU A 129 -10.52 -12.91 15.67
N HIS A 130 -10.89 -12.90 14.40
CA HIS A 130 -11.66 -13.97 13.80
C HIS A 130 -10.91 -15.30 13.83
N TYR A 131 -9.63 -15.27 13.58
CA TYR A 131 -8.80 -16.45 13.62
C TYR A 131 -8.75 -17.03 15.05
N ASP A 132 -8.57 -16.20 16.04
CA ASP A 132 -8.52 -16.61 17.44
C ASP A 132 -9.85 -17.22 17.88
N GLU A 133 -10.96 -16.64 17.48
CA GLU A 133 -12.29 -17.16 17.80
C GLU A 133 -12.50 -18.57 17.19
N LEU A 134 -12.13 -18.76 15.94
CA LEU A 134 -12.21 -20.05 15.29
C LEU A 134 -11.34 -21.07 15.98
N TYR A 135 -10.13 -20.70 16.34
CA TYR A 135 -9.21 -21.57 17.03
C TYR A 135 -9.77 -22.03 18.38
N LEU A 136 -10.31 -21.10 19.15
CA LEU A 136 -10.90 -21.42 20.46
C LEU A 136 -12.10 -22.35 20.31
N ASN A 137 -12.94 -22.13 19.33
CA ASN A 137 -14.10 -22.98 19.08
C ASN A 137 -13.71 -24.41 18.69
N VAL A 138 -12.71 -24.54 17.85
CA VAL A 138 -12.22 -25.85 17.42
C VAL A 138 -11.53 -26.59 18.57
N ALA A 139 -10.74 -25.88 19.35
CA ALA A 139 -10.00 -26.48 20.44
C ALA A 139 -10.89 -26.88 21.62
N VAL A 140 -12.05 -26.27 21.74
CA VAL A 140 -12.97 -26.49 22.88
C VAL A 140 -12.27 -26.32 24.22
N SER A 141 -11.17 -25.67 24.21
CA SER A 141 -10.27 -25.78 25.33
C SER A 141 -10.71 -24.98 26.53
N TYR A 142 -11.45 -23.93 26.34
CA TYR A 142 -11.86 -23.12 27.47
C TYR A 142 -12.50 -21.84 26.97
N THR A 143 -13.06 -21.14 27.90
CA THR A 143 -13.74 -19.90 27.65
C THR A 143 -12.85 -18.70 27.75
N HIS A 144 -11.60 -18.92 27.95
CA HIS A 144 -10.68 -17.83 28.12
C HIS A 144 -10.51 -17.06 26.82
N LEU A 145 -11.01 -15.86 26.81
CA LEU A 145 -10.89 -14.97 25.66
C LEU A 145 -9.79 -13.97 25.95
N ARG A 146 -8.99 -13.69 24.93
CA ARG A 146 -7.99 -12.66 25.08
C ARG A 146 -8.66 -11.30 25.04
N ALA A 147 -8.26 -10.44 25.96
CA ALA A 147 -8.71 -9.07 25.96
C ALA A 147 -7.93 -8.27 24.91
N HIS A 148 -8.63 -7.44 24.17
CA HIS A 148 -8.02 -6.61 23.15
C HIS A 148 -8.39 -5.16 23.33
#